data_95191b5124acbb3238135f13bc77246f
#
_entry.id   95191b5124acbb3238135f13bc77246f
#
_cell.length_a   1.000
_cell.length_b   1.000
_cell.length_c   1.000
_cell.angle_alpha   90.00
_cell.angle_beta   90.00
_cell.angle_gamma   90.00
#
_symmetry.space_group_name_H-M   'P 1'
#
loop_
_entity.id
_entity.type
_entity.pdbx_description
1 polymer ?
#
loop_
_entity_poly.entity_id
_entity_poly.type
_entity_poly.pdbx_seq_one_letter_code
_entity_poly.pdbx_strand_id
1 'polypeptide(L)'
;MRPLAAETPRELLIEDTARLTPLFESEEFAVYLAPANAAPNVPREIGRLRELTFRAAGEGAGEPLDLDSFYPHYLHLFLWSKPGREVAGAYRLGPTPDLLPRFGAPGLYSSTLFHFRPEWFDRIGPTLELGRSLVRPEYQKQYAPLMLLWKGITRYVSDHPECAVLFGAVSISDDYNPVSRCLLVSFLETQKEAGLAGLVRPRRPYRRNHLTHRCELAVSGFLRDVEGLSAPIADLEGDGKGAPILIKQYMKAGGRVLGFNIDPRFSNVLDVLMMADLRRAPLPLLERCMGRDRAAAFLGRPARIHPAP
;
A
#
# COMPACT_ATOMS: atom_id res chain seq x y z
N MET A 1 -22.11 4.94 13.70
CA MET A 1 -20.76 4.42 13.96
C MET A 1 -20.76 3.63 15.27
N ARG A 2 -20.25 2.39 15.26
CA ARG A 2 -20.09 1.58 16.49
C ARG A 2 -18.92 2.11 17.32
N PRO A 3 -18.91 1.95 18.67
CA PRO A 3 -17.76 2.29 19.50
C PRO A 3 -16.52 1.51 19.05
N LEU A 4 -15.33 2.14 19.14
CA LEU A 4 -14.08 1.43 18.91
C LEU A 4 -13.91 0.30 19.94
N ALA A 5 -13.30 -0.79 19.53
CA ALA A 5 -12.89 -1.84 20.43
C ALA A 5 -11.91 -1.29 21.48
N ALA A 6 -11.87 -1.93 22.67
CA ALA A 6 -10.88 -1.63 23.66
C ALA A 6 -9.46 -1.89 23.12
N GLU A 7 -8.51 -1.08 23.56
CA GLU A 7 -7.09 -1.26 23.27
C GLU A 7 -6.63 -2.67 23.72
N THR A 8 -5.81 -3.29 22.89
CA THR A 8 -5.21 -4.57 23.27
C THR A 8 -4.23 -4.34 24.42
N PRO A 9 -4.30 -5.10 25.52
CA PRO A 9 -3.35 -4.97 26.61
C PRO A 9 -1.92 -5.08 26.14
N ARG A 10 -1.05 -4.16 26.57
CA ARG A 10 0.36 -4.10 26.16
C ARG A 10 1.12 -5.37 26.46
N GLU A 11 0.80 -6.03 27.58
CA GLU A 11 1.38 -7.29 28.00
C GLU A 11 1.19 -8.36 26.93
N LEU A 12 0.00 -8.47 26.33
CA LEU A 12 -0.31 -9.43 25.27
C LEU A 12 0.47 -9.12 23.98
N LEU A 13 0.66 -7.84 23.65
CA LEU A 13 1.48 -7.44 22.50
C LEU A 13 2.97 -7.73 22.73
N ILE A 14 3.45 -7.53 23.97
CA ILE A 14 4.81 -7.88 24.36
C ILE A 14 5.02 -9.40 24.28
N GLU A 15 4.06 -10.20 24.74
CA GLU A 15 4.11 -11.66 24.63
C GLU A 15 4.17 -12.11 23.16
N ASP A 16 3.36 -11.50 22.28
CA ASP A 16 3.39 -11.80 20.84
C ASP A 16 4.77 -11.47 20.26
N THR A 17 5.31 -10.27 20.53
CA THR A 17 6.60 -9.83 19.98
C THR A 17 7.78 -10.63 20.55
N ALA A 18 7.72 -11.07 21.81
CA ALA A 18 8.77 -11.89 22.43
C ALA A 18 8.94 -13.28 21.77
N ARG A 19 7.93 -13.76 21.06
CA ARG A 19 7.95 -15.04 20.32
C ARG A 19 8.47 -14.90 18.89
N LEU A 20 8.68 -13.66 18.42
CA LEU A 20 9.07 -13.36 17.06
C LEU A 20 10.52 -12.88 16.98
N THR A 21 11.17 -13.17 15.85
CA THR A 21 12.46 -12.59 15.52
C THR A 21 12.22 -11.37 14.60
N PRO A 22 12.75 -10.18 14.95
CA PRO A 22 12.61 -9.03 14.08
C PRO A 22 13.38 -9.22 12.76
N LEU A 23 12.84 -8.71 11.65
CA LEU A 23 13.55 -8.63 10.38
C LEU A 23 14.81 -7.76 10.52
N PHE A 24 14.69 -6.70 11.26
CA PHE A 24 15.76 -5.79 11.70
C PHE A 24 15.21 -4.85 12.79
N GLU A 25 16.13 -4.18 13.44
CA GLU A 25 15.78 -3.22 14.48
C GLU A 25 16.72 -2.01 14.50
N SER A 26 16.26 -0.93 15.11
CA SER A 26 17.00 0.27 15.45
C SER A 26 16.91 0.51 16.96
N GLU A 27 17.45 1.63 17.43
CA GLU A 27 17.34 2.02 18.84
C GLU A 27 15.88 2.12 19.30
N GLU A 28 15.03 2.78 18.51
CA GLU A 28 13.63 3.08 18.87
C GLU A 28 12.63 2.03 18.37
N PHE A 29 12.93 1.36 17.26
CA PHE A 29 11.96 0.51 16.56
C PHE A 29 12.51 -0.88 16.25
N ALA A 30 11.59 -1.86 16.21
CA ALA A 30 11.81 -3.17 15.63
C ALA A 30 10.75 -3.45 14.55
N VAL A 31 11.14 -4.08 13.45
CA VAL A 31 10.24 -4.46 12.34
C VAL A 31 10.07 -5.96 12.34
N TYR A 32 8.84 -6.40 12.42
CA TYR A 32 8.47 -7.81 12.41
C TYR A 32 7.64 -8.15 11.18
N LEU A 33 7.73 -9.41 10.77
CA LEU A 33 6.84 -10.01 9.77
C LEU A 33 6.37 -11.37 10.29
N ALA A 34 5.07 -11.54 10.40
CA ALA A 34 4.50 -12.76 10.94
C ALA A 34 3.14 -13.09 10.32
N PRO A 35 2.77 -14.38 10.18
CA PRO A 35 1.40 -14.77 9.94
C PRO A 35 0.53 -14.46 11.18
N ALA A 36 -0.79 -14.29 10.97
CA ALA A 36 -1.72 -13.88 12.03
C ALA A 36 -1.71 -14.81 13.26
N ASN A 37 -1.49 -16.11 13.06
CA ASN A 37 -1.48 -17.11 14.15
C ASN A 37 -0.21 -17.09 15.00
N ALA A 38 0.89 -16.51 14.52
CA ALA A 38 2.14 -16.40 15.29
C ALA A 38 2.11 -15.23 16.30
N ALA A 39 1.24 -14.23 16.06
CA ALA A 39 1.08 -13.06 16.92
C ALA A 39 -0.40 -12.66 16.96
N PRO A 40 -1.29 -13.42 17.61
CA PRO A 40 -2.74 -13.29 17.46
C PRO A 40 -3.31 -11.96 17.95
N ASN A 41 -2.65 -11.29 18.89
CA ASN A 41 -3.09 -10.02 19.44
C ASN A 41 -2.70 -8.82 18.53
N VAL A 42 -1.59 -8.94 17.78
CA VAL A 42 -1.09 -7.88 16.89
C VAL A 42 -2.10 -7.55 15.77
N PRO A 43 -2.68 -8.49 14.99
CA PRO A 43 -3.69 -8.17 13.98
C PRO A 43 -4.93 -7.49 14.56
N ARG A 44 -5.37 -7.89 15.77
CA ARG A 44 -6.49 -7.25 16.46
C ARG A 44 -6.19 -5.78 16.77
N GLU A 45 -4.99 -5.48 17.29
CA GLU A 45 -4.57 -4.11 17.56
C GLU A 45 -4.40 -3.30 16.27
N ILE A 46 -3.83 -3.89 15.21
CA ILE A 46 -3.76 -3.27 13.88
C ILE A 46 -5.17 -2.90 13.40
N GLY A 47 -6.15 -3.80 13.52
CA GLY A 47 -7.53 -3.53 13.14
C GLY A 47 -8.15 -2.37 13.91
N ARG A 48 -7.88 -2.27 15.22
CA ARG A 48 -8.32 -1.16 16.08
C ARG A 48 -7.68 0.17 15.66
N LEU A 49 -6.36 0.18 15.48
CA LEU A 49 -5.58 1.36 15.09
C LEU A 49 -5.98 1.85 13.70
N ARG A 50 -6.27 0.93 12.77
CA ARG A 50 -6.78 1.28 11.45
C ARG A 50 -8.11 2.00 11.56
N GLU A 51 -9.07 1.42 12.25
CA GLU A 51 -10.38 2.05 12.41
C GLU A 51 -10.26 3.42 13.10
N LEU A 52 -9.43 3.54 14.14
CA LEU A 52 -9.15 4.81 14.81
C LEU A 52 -8.61 5.86 13.83
N THR A 53 -7.57 5.47 13.07
CA THR A 53 -6.87 6.38 12.15
C THR A 53 -7.74 6.80 10.96
N PHE A 54 -8.45 5.83 10.37
CA PHE A 54 -9.30 6.10 9.21
C PHE A 54 -10.59 6.84 9.57
N ARG A 55 -11.14 6.63 10.77
CA ARG A 55 -12.24 7.49 11.26
C ARG A 55 -11.83 8.94 11.37
N ALA A 56 -10.64 9.21 11.89
CA ALA A 56 -10.12 10.56 12.00
C ALA A 56 -9.91 11.23 10.62
N ALA A 57 -9.72 10.42 9.57
CA ALA A 57 -9.61 10.86 8.18
C ALA A 57 -10.93 10.79 7.39
N GLY A 58 -12.08 10.56 8.06
CA GLY A 58 -13.38 10.45 7.36
C GLY A 58 -13.59 9.14 6.58
N GLU A 59 -12.65 8.19 6.66
CA GLU A 59 -12.60 6.95 5.85
C GLU A 59 -12.86 5.68 6.67
N GLY A 60 -13.32 5.77 7.92
CA GLY A 60 -13.55 4.61 8.79
C GLY A 60 -14.67 3.70 8.28
N ALA A 61 -14.56 2.41 8.55
CA ALA A 61 -15.60 1.42 8.24
C ALA A 61 -16.82 1.54 9.15
N GLY A 62 -16.74 2.29 10.26
CA GLY A 62 -17.80 2.43 11.25
C GLY A 62 -17.92 1.24 12.22
N GLU A 63 -17.01 0.27 12.12
CA GLU A 63 -16.98 -0.96 12.91
C GLU A 63 -16.02 -0.82 14.12
N PRO A 64 -16.13 -1.66 15.17
CA PRO A 64 -15.21 -1.61 16.30
C PRO A 64 -13.75 -1.88 15.94
N LEU A 65 -13.53 -2.68 14.89
CA LEU A 65 -12.23 -3.10 14.33
C LEU A 65 -12.32 -3.15 12.81
N ASP A 66 -11.34 -2.59 12.11
CA ASP A 66 -11.19 -2.77 10.66
C ASP A 66 -10.44 -4.08 10.37
N LEU A 67 -11.11 -5.19 10.55
CA LEU A 67 -10.65 -6.53 10.20
C LEU A 67 -11.53 -7.12 9.09
N ASP A 68 -10.90 -7.84 8.17
CA ASP A 68 -11.57 -8.55 7.09
C ASP A 68 -11.22 -10.05 7.09
N SER A 69 -11.89 -10.82 6.24
CA SER A 69 -11.67 -12.27 6.12
C SER A 69 -10.30 -12.66 5.54
N PHE A 70 -9.53 -11.71 5.04
CA PHE A 70 -8.20 -11.95 4.47
C PHE A 70 -7.09 -11.98 5.54
N TYR A 71 -7.33 -11.42 6.72
CA TYR A 71 -6.33 -11.34 7.79
C TYR A 71 -5.62 -12.66 8.12
N PRO A 72 -6.33 -13.81 8.22
CA PRO A 72 -5.68 -15.09 8.55
C PRO A 72 -4.74 -15.63 7.48
N HIS A 73 -4.86 -15.14 6.24
CA HIS A 73 -4.17 -15.71 5.08
C HIS A 73 -2.98 -14.89 4.60
N TYR A 74 -2.83 -13.68 5.14
CA TYR A 74 -1.77 -12.75 4.80
C TYR A 74 -0.68 -12.71 5.86
N LEU A 75 0.47 -12.18 5.45
CA LEU A 75 1.54 -11.82 6.38
C LEU A 75 1.30 -10.40 6.90
N HIS A 76 1.60 -10.20 8.18
CA HIS A 76 1.51 -8.91 8.84
C HIS A 76 2.91 -8.38 9.09
N LEU A 77 3.28 -7.34 8.34
CA LEU A 77 4.47 -6.54 8.60
C LEU A 77 4.08 -5.44 9.57
N PHE A 78 4.76 -5.34 10.70
CA PHE A 78 4.46 -4.29 11.67
C PHE A 78 5.71 -3.68 12.27
N LEU A 79 5.59 -2.40 12.58
CA LEU A 79 6.59 -1.60 13.26
C LEU A 79 6.24 -1.53 14.73
N TRP A 80 7.15 -1.99 15.58
CA TRP A 80 7.04 -1.96 17.02
C TRP A 80 7.86 -0.82 17.60
N SER A 81 7.24 0.07 18.36
CA SER A 81 7.95 1.08 19.14
C SER A 81 8.47 0.44 20.44
N LYS A 82 9.79 0.39 20.61
CA LYS A 82 10.44 -0.16 21.82
C LYS A 82 10.12 0.67 23.05
N PRO A 83 10.26 2.04 23.02
CA PRO A 83 9.91 2.87 24.17
C PRO A 83 8.41 2.84 24.49
N GLY A 84 7.54 2.92 23.47
CA GLY A 84 6.09 2.92 23.63
C GLY A 84 5.50 1.56 23.98
N ARG A 85 6.24 0.46 23.70
CA ARG A 85 5.75 -0.93 23.81
C ARG A 85 4.41 -1.10 23.11
N GLU A 86 4.35 -0.66 21.82
CA GLU A 86 3.12 -0.59 21.05
C GLU A 86 3.38 -0.70 19.54
N VAL A 87 2.34 -1.04 18.77
CA VAL A 87 2.39 -1.03 17.32
C VAL A 87 2.38 0.41 16.82
N ALA A 88 3.45 0.86 16.15
CA ALA A 88 3.60 2.19 15.57
C ALA A 88 3.13 2.27 14.11
N GLY A 89 3.08 1.15 13.40
CA GLY A 89 2.62 1.08 12.03
C GLY A 89 2.54 -0.34 11.51
N ALA A 90 1.87 -0.55 10.40
CA ALA A 90 1.72 -1.87 9.80
C ALA A 90 1.48 -1.81 8.28
N TYR A 91 1.75 -2.93 7.63
CA TYR A 91 1.31 -3.31 6.29
C TYR A 91 0.85 -4.76 6.28
N ARG A 92 -0.04 -5.08 5.36
CA ARG A 92 -0.43 -6.46 5.06
C ARG A 92 0.18 -6.87 3.74
N LEU A 93 0.86 -8.03 3.71
CA LEU A 93 1.58 -8.57 2.57
C LEU A 93 0.90 -9.87 2.12
N GLY A 94 0.51 -9.91 0.84
CA GLY A 94 -0.11 -11.07 0.21
C GLY A 94 0.76 -11.62 -0.93
N PRO A 95 1.64 -12.60 -0.67
CA PRO A 95 2.39 -13.25 -1.74
C PRO A 95 1.44 -14.05 -2.63
N THR A 96 1.37 -13.71 -3.93
CA THR A 96 0.51 -14.43 -4.86
C THR A 96 0.89 -15.91 -5.04
N PRO A 97 2.18 -16.33 -4.92
CA PRO A 97 2.53 -17.75 -4.92
C PRO A 97 1.84 -18.58 -3.82
N ASP A 98 1.54 -17.94 -2.68
CA ASP A 98 0.89 -18.63 -1.55
C ASP A 98 -0.65 -18.54 -1.64
N LEU A 99 -1.16 -17.41 -2.11
CA LEU A 99 -2.60 -17.11 -2.10
C LEU A 99 -3.33 -17.73 -3.30
N LEU A 100 -2.77 -17.59 -4.52
CA LEU A 100 -3.45 -18.02 -5.73
C LEU A 100 -3.70 -19.55 -5.80
N PRO A 101 -2.74 -20.43 -5.43
CA PRO A 101 -2.99 -21.87 -5.45
C PRO A 101 -4.07 -22.32 -4.47
N ARG A 102 -4.26 -21.57 -3.38
CA ARG A 102 -5.20 -21.93 -2.29
C ARG A 102 -6.59 -21.34 -2.50
N PHE A 103 -6.66 -20.11 -3.00
CA PHE A 103 -7.90 -19.32 -2.99
C PHE A 103 -8.24 -18.72 -4.37
N GLY A 104 -7.36 -18.87 -5.36
CA GLY A 104 -7.49 -18.17 -6.65
C GLY A 104 -7.44 -16.65 -6.50
N ALA A 105 -7.81 -15.92 -7.56
CA ALA A 105 -7.89 -14.46 -7.53
C ALA A 105 -8.82 -13.90 -6.43
N PRO A 106 -9.95 -14.54 -6.05
CA PRO A 106 -10.77 -14.09 -4.92
C PRO A 106 -10.05 -14.05 -3.58
N GLY A 107 -8.92 -14.76 -3.42
CA GLY A 107 -8.06 -14.70 -2.23
C GLY A 107 -7.28 -13.40 -2.09
N LEU A 108 -7.27 -12.55 -3.11
CA LEU A 108 -6.64 -11.23 -3.08
C LEU A 108 -7.64 -10.16 -2.62
N TYR A 109 -7.22 -9.33 -1.69
CA TYR A 109 -8.05 -8.19 -1.24
C TYR A 109 -8.42 -7.27 -2.40
N SER A 110 -7.48 -6.96 -3.29
CA SER A 110 -7.73 -6.12 -4.47
C SER A 110 -8.82 -6.68 -5.38
N SER A 111 -9.12 -7.98 -5.32
CA SER A 111 -10.24 -8.59 -6.05
C SER A 111 -11.61 -8.16 -5.54
N THR A 112 -11.70 -7.57 -4.35
CA THR A 112 -12.94 -6.94 -3.86
C THR A 112 -13.25 -5.63 -4.58
N LEU A 113 -12.23 -4.99 -5.16
CA LEU A 113 -12.28 -3.69 -5.82
C LEU A 113 -12.14 -3.80 -7.35
N PHE A 114 -11.42 -4.81 -7.82
CA PHE A 114 -11.09 -4.99 -9.25
C PHE A 114 -11.35 -6.44 -9.69
N HIS A 115 -11.64 -6.59 -10.98
CA HIS A 115 -11.66 -7.88 -11.64
C HIS A 115 -10.32 -8.10 -12.34
N PHE A 116 -9.63 -9.16 -11.98
CA PHE A 116 -8.39 -9.59 -12.63
C PHE A 116 -8.72 -10.70 -13.62
N ARG A 117 -8.24 -10.58 -14.85
CA ARG A 117 -8.23 -11.70 -15.80
C ARG A 117 -7.09 -12.65 -15.45
N PRO A 118 -7.22 -13.97 -15.67
CA PRO A 118 -6.13 -14.92 -15.43
C PRO A 118 -4.84 -14.53 -16.13
N GLU A 119 -4.93 -14.01 -17.36
CA GLU A 119 -3.80 -13.58 -18.18
C GLU A 119 -2.97 -12.46 -17.54
N TRP A 120 -3.53 -11.72 -16.57
CA TRP A 120 -2.78 -10.74 -15.80
C TRP A 120 -1.71 -11.42 -14.95
N PHE A 121 -2.09 -12.49 -14.24
CA PHE A 121 -1.15 -13.25 -13.41
C PHE A 121 -0.11 -13.99 -14.24
N ASP A 122 -0.51 -14.52 -15.41
CA ASP A 122 0.41 -15.18 -16.33
C ASP A 122 1.49 -14.21 -16.86
N ARG A 123 1.11 -12.98 -17.18
CA ARG A 123 2.03 -11.96 -17.70
C ARG A 123 2.96 -11.38 -16.65
N ILE A 124 2.46 -11.12 -15.46
CA ILE A 124 3.24 -10.47 -14.40
C ILE A 124 4.05 -11.50 -13.61
N GLY A 125 3.56 -12.75 -13.50
CA GLY A 125 4.14 -13.79 -12.69
C GLY A 125 3.91 -13.58 -11.19
N PRO A 126 4.77 -14.16 -10.34
CA PRO A 126 4.70 -13.98 -8.90
C PRO A 126 4.77 -12.51 -8.48
N THR A 127 3.87 -12.09 -7.60
CA THR A 127 3.75 -10.70 -7.14
C THR A 127 3.49 -10.64 -5.64
N LEU A 128 3.67 -9.46 -5.06
CA LEU A 128 3.33 -9.17 -3.68
C LEU A 128 2.22 -8.13 -3.62
N GLU A 129 1.04 -8.54 -3.16
CA GLU A 129 -0.03 -7.61 -2.85
C GLU A 129 0.27 -6.85 -1.56
N LEU A 130 0.25 -5.52 -1.62
CA LEU A 130 0.38 -4.64 -0.47
C LEU A 130 -0.96 -4.01 -0.14
N GLY A 131 -1.31 -4.02 1.13
CA GLY A 131 -2.54 -3.39 1.56
C GLY A 131 -2.55 -3.06 3.05
N ARG A 132 -3.66 -2.48 3.47
CA ARG A 132 -3.92 -2.22 4.88
C ARG A 132 -2.79 -1.46 5.59
N SER A 133 -2.14 -0.53 4.86
CA SER A 133 -1.09 0.31 5.43
C SER A 133 -1.64 1.18 6.56
N LEU A 134 -0.82 1.37 7.58
CA LEU A 134 -1.12 2.18 8.75
C LEU A 134 0.18 2.75 9.30
N VAL A 135 0.16 4.02 9.66
CA VAL A 135 1.07 4.63 10.63
C VAL A 135 0.19 5.27 11.69
N ARG A 136 0.41 4.90 12.94
CA ARG A 136 -0.33 5.43 14.08
C ARG A 136 -0.21 6.95 14.14
N PRO A 137 -1.27 7.72 14.48
CA PRO A 137 -1.28 9.18 14.38
C PRO A 137 -0.09 9.88 15.06
N GLU A 138 0.36 9.36 16.21
CA GLU A 138 1.46 9.92 16.99
C GLU A 138 2.81 9.85 16.26
N TYR A 139 2.91 8.94 15.28
CA TYR A 139 4.13 8.71 14.49
C TYR A 139 4.05 9.25 13.06
N GLN A 140 2.90 9.76 12.61
CA GLN A 140 2.69 10.19 11.20
C GLN A 140 3.55 11.40 10.79
N LYS A 141 3.91 12.27 11.74
CA LYS A 141 4.77 13.43 11.48
C LYS A 141 6.26 13.06 11.38
N GLN A 142 6.62 11.82 11.67
CA GLN A 142 7.99 11.33 11.61
C GLN A 142 8.22 10.64 10.27
N TYR A 143 9.41 10.81 9.70
CA TYR A 143 9.79 10.15 8.45
C TYR A 143 10.12 8.66 8.64
N ALA A 144 10.68 8.31 9.81
CA ALA A 144 11.22 6.98 10.08
C ALA A 144 10.19 5.83 9.99
N PRO A 145 8.97 5.93 10.56
CA PRO A 145 8.02 4.81 10.59
C PRO A 145 7.67 4.29 9.20
N LEU A 146 7.29 5.16 8.28
CA LEU A 146 6.94 4.76 6.91
C LEU A 146 8.17 4.18 6.17
N MET A 147 9.34 4.80 6.36
CA MET A 147 10.59 4.30 5.75
C MET A 147 10.97 2.91 6.28
N LEU A 148 10.80 2.65 7.58
CA LEU A 148 11.10 1.35 8.16
C LEU A 148 10.14 0.27 7.68
N LEU A 149 8.85 0.59 7.49
CA LEU A 149 7.89 -0.32 6.86
C LEU A 149 8.29 -0.63 5.42
N TRP A 150 8.69 0.35 4.62
CA TRP A 150 9.19 0.12 3.26
C TRP A 150 10.48 -0.70 3.23
N LYS A 151 11.39 -0.49 4.20
CA LYS A 151 12.56 -1.38 4.38
C LYS A 151 12.13 -2.82 4.68
N GLY A 152 11.09 -3.02 5.48
CA GLY A 152 10.52 -4.34 5.76
C GLY A 152 9.96 -5.01 4.50
N ILE A 153 9.18 -4.28 3.69
CA ILE A 153 8.67 -4.77 2.40
C ILE A 153 9.82 -5.17 1.47
N THR A 154 10.80 -4.28 1.30
CA THR A 154 11.92 -4.55 0.40
C THR A 154 12.86 -5.64 0.93
N ARG A 155 12.95 -5.82 2.27
CA ARG A 155 13.64 -6.94 2.87
C ARG A 155 12.95 -8.25 2.48
N TYR A 156 11.63 -8.33 2.60
CA TYR A 156 10.86 -9.48 2.15
C TYR A 156 11.12 -9.79 0.68
N VAL A 157 11.04 -8.78 -0.21
CA VAL A 157 11.31 -8.95 -1.66
C VAL A 157 12.75 -9.39 -1.93
N SER A 158 13.73 -8.89 -1.17
CA SER A 158 15.12 -9.33 -1.32
C SER A 158 15.31 -10.81 -0.99
N ASP A 159 14.55 -11.31 -0.01
CA ASP A 159 14.59 -12.71 0.40
C ASP A 159 13.69 -13.59 -0.52
N HIS A 160 12.70 -12.97 -1.22
CA HIS A 160 11.75 -13.57 -2.17
C HIS A 160 11.76 -12.83 -3.51
N PRO A 161 12.85 -12.87 -4.28
CA PRO A 161 13.04 -12.06 -5.49
C PRO A 161 12.07 -12.39 -6.63
N GLU A 162 11.41 -13.52 -6.59
CA GLU A 162 10.29 -13.87 -7.47
C GLU A 162 9.11 -12.90 -7.31
N CYS A 163 8.87 -12.37 -6.10
CA CYS A 163 7.83 -11.40 -5.78
C CYS A 163 8.30 -9.94 -5.96
N ALA A 164 9.14 -9.66 -6.98
CA ALA A 164 9.70 -8.34 -7.22
C ALA A 164 8.66 -7.28 -7.65
N VAL A 165 7.51 -7.71 -8.15
CA VAL A 165 6.42 -6.81 -8.54
C VAL A 165 5.48 -6.61 -7.35
N LEU A 166 5.38 -5.38 -6.90
CA LEU A 166 4.43 -4.95 -5.87
C LEU A 166 3.16 -4.45 -6.55
N PHE A 167 1.99 -4.72 -5.97
CA PHE A 167 0.74 -4.08 -6.38
C PHE A 167 -0.18 -3.88 -5.19
N GLY A 168 -1.14 -2.95 -5.31
CA GLY A 168 -2.11 -2.71 -4.26
C GLY A 168 -2.95 -1.47 -4.54
N ALA A 169 -4.10 -1.38 -3.87
CA ALA A 169 -4.97 -0.21 -3.95
C ALA A 169 -4.51 0.86 -2.95
N VAL A 170 -4.41 2.09 -3.43
CA VAL A 170 -4.15 3.29 -2.62
C VAL A 170 -5.37 4.19 -2.71
N SER A 171 -5.93 4.56 -1.56
CA SER A 171 -7.11 5.42 -1.49
C SER A 171 -6.74 6.90 -1.63
N ILE A 172 -7.56 7.64 -2.36
CA ILE A 172 -7.63 9.09 -2.37
C ILE A 172 -8.93 9.46 -1.68
N SER A 173 -8.84 10.15 -0.53
CA SER A 173 -10.00 10.54 0.27
C SER A 173 -11.00 11.38 -0.52
N ASP A 174 -12.28 11.23 -0.19
CA ASP A 174 -13.34 12.10 -0.73
C ASP A 174 -13.28 13.51 -0.16
N ASP A 175 -12.53 13.72 0.94
CA ASP A 175 -12.29 15.03 1.56
C ASP A 175 -11.36 15.95 0.74
N TYR A 176 -10.67 15.43 -0.28
CA TYR A 176 -9.94 16.29 -1.20
C TYR A 176 -10.90 17.21 -1.97
N ASN A 177 -10.50 18.48 -2.10
CA ASN A 177 -11.18 19.40 -3.01
C ASN A 177 -11.40 18.75 -4.38
N PRO A 178 -12.58 18.90 -5.01
CA PRO A 178 -12.87 18.30 -6.32
C PRO A 178 -11.83 18.61 -7.38
N VAL A 179 -11.21 19.80 -7.35
CA VAL A 179 -10.12 20.17 -8.28
C VAL A 179 -8.85 19.39 -8.00
N SER A 180 -8.45 19.29 -6.73
CA SER A 180 -7.29 18.50 -6.31
C SER A 180 -7.43 17.03 -6.69
N ARG A 181 -8.59 16.45 -6.41
CA ARG A 181 -8.91 15.06 -6.79
C ARG A 181 -8.86 14.87 -8.31
N CYS A 182 -9.37 15.85 -9.04
CA CYS A 182 -9.32 15.87 -10.50
C CYS A 182 -7.90 15.93 -11.04
N LEU A 183 -7.04 16.79 -10.49
CA LEU A 183 -5.62 16.88 -10.86
C LEU A 183 -4.88 15.58 -10.58
N LEU A 184 -5.11 14.97 -9.41
CA LEU A 184 -4.55 13.66 -9.06
C LEU A 184 -4.94 12.58 -10.07
N VAL A 185 -6.23 12.47 -10.38
CA VAL A 185 -6.72 11.47 -11.35
C VAL A 185 -6.12 11.74 -12.75
N SER A 186 -6.12 12.98 -13.20
CA SER A 186 -5.60 13.34 -14.54
C SER A 186 -4.11 13.03 -14.67
N PHE A 187 -3.31 13.32 -13.61
CA PHE A 187 -1.92 12.95 -13.57
C PHE A 187 -1.72 11.43 -13.58
N LEU A 188 -2.44 10.70 -12.73
CA LEU A 188 -2.32 9.26 -12.60
C LEU A 188 -2.79 8.51 -13.85
N GLU A 189 -3.72 9.07 -14.63
CA GLU A 189 -4.11 8.55 -15.94
C GLU A 189 -2.93 8.55 -16.93
N THR A 190 -2.03 9.55 -16.86
CA THR A 190 -0.82 9.56 -17.69
C THR A 190 0.19 8.47 -17.31
N GLN A 191 0.05 7.89 -16.13
CA GLN A 191 0.93 6.85 -15.60
C GLN A 191 0.36 5.43 -15.77
N LYS A 192 -0.69 5.26 -16.57
CA LYS A 192 -1.28 3.95 -16.84
C LYS A 192 -0.33 3.00 -17.56
N GLU A 193 -0.36 1.74 -17.16
CA GLU A 193 0.38 0.65 -17.81
C GLU A 193 -0.41 0.14 -19.03
N ALA A 194 -0.07 0.69 -20.20
CA ALA A 194 -0.78 0.38 -21.44
C ALA A 194 -0.70 -1.10 -21.84
N GLY A 195 0.43 -1.76 -21.54
CA GLY A 195 0.66 -3.18 -21.84
C GLY A 195 -0.26 -4.14 -21.10
N LEU A 196 -0.87 -3.67 -20.00
CA LEU A 196 -1.81 -4.44 -19.18
C LEU A 196 -3.25 -3.95 -19.29
N ALA A 197 -3.52 -3.04 -20.23
CA ALA A 197 -4.84 -2.47 -20.44
C ALA A 197 -5.89 -3.57 -20.68
N GLY A 198 -7.01 -3.48 -19.96
CA GLY A 198 -8.13 -4.43 -20.09
C GLY A 198 -7.95 -5.76 -19.33
N LEU A 199 -6.75 -6.08 -18.81
CA LEU A 199 -6.53 -7.27 -17.96
C LEU A 199 -7.02 -7.08 -16.53
N VAL A 200 -7.10 -5.82 -16.08
CA VAL A 200 -7.66 -5.44 -14.79
C VAL A 200 -8.78 -4.43 -15.02
N ARG A 201 -9.94 -4.67 -14.42
CA ARG A 201 -11.11 -3.79 -14.57
C ARG A 201 -11.67 -3.45 -13.20
N PRO A 202 -11.93 -2.16 -12.89
CA PRO A 202 -12.59 -1.78 -11.64
C PRO A 202 -14.01 -2.35 -11.58
N ARG A 203 -14.45 -2.75 -10.38
CA ARG A 203 -15.82 -3.19 -10.14
C ARG A 203 -16.81 -2.03 -10.19
N ARG A 204 -16.37 -0.84 -9.76
CA ARG A 204 -17.12 0.41 -9.79
C ARG A 204 -16.24 1.52 -10.39
N PRO A 205 -16.23 1.63 -11.72
CA PRO A 205 -15.36 2.57 -12.42
C PRO A 205 -15.59 4.02 -11.98
N TYR A 206 -14.49 4.75 -11.76
CA TYR A 206 -14.54 6.19 -11.63
C TYR A 206 -15.07 6.80 -12.93
N ARG A 207 -16.11 7.62 -12.82
CA ARG A 207 -16.69 8.33 -13.97
C ARG A 207 -16.06 9.70 -14.10
N ARG A 208 -15.43 9.95 -15.24
CA ARG A 208 -14.91 11.26 -15.57
C ARG A 208 -16.06 12.24 -15.82
N ASN A 209 -15.87 13.48 -15.43
CA ASN A 209 -16.78 14.59 -15.67
C ASN A 209 -16.07 15.70 -16.46
N HIS A 210 -16.78 16.78 -16.78
CA HIS A 210 -16.20 17.92 -17.51
C HIS A 210 -15.00 18.55 -16.81
N LEU A 211 -14.95 18.53 -15.49
CA LEU A 211 -13.82 19.04 -14.72
C LEU A 211 -12.57 18.20 -14.99
N THR A 212 -12.69 16.87 -15.06
CA THR A 212 -11.56 15.96 -15.34
C THR A 212 -10.89 16.29 -16.67
N HIS A 213 -11.68 16.58 -17.71
CA HIS A 213 -11.14 16.95 -19.03
C HIS A 213 -10.35 18.28 -18.98
N ARG A 214 -10.83 19.27 -18.23
CA ARG A 214 -10.11 20.53 -18.04
C ARG A 214 -8.80 20.35 -17.27
N CYS A 215 -8.79 19.50 -16.25
CA CYS A 215 -7.59 19.17 -15.49
C CYS A 215 -6.56 18.41 -16.34
N GLU A 216 -6.97 17.55 -17.27
CA GLU A 216 -6.06 16.87 -18.22
C GLU A 216 -5.22 17.87 -19.04
N LEU A 217 -5.83 18.95 -19.51
CA LEU A 217 -5.12 20.00 -20.25
C LEU A 217 -4.09 20.72 -19.36
N ALA A 218 -4.42 20.98 -18.10
CA ALA A 218 -3.51 21.59 -17.15
C ALA A 218 -2.33 20.67 -16.81
N VAL A 219 -2.60 19.37 -16.60
CA VAL A 219 -1.57 18.36 -16.27
C VAL A 219 -0.60 18.14 -17.43
N SER A 220 -1.10 18.03 -18.67
CA SER A 220 -0.26 17.76 -19.84
C SER A 220 0.74 18.86 -20.16
N GLY A 221 0.49 20.10 -19.71
CA GLY A 221 1.35 21.25 -19.97
C GLY A 221 2.43 21.53 -18.92
N PHE A 222 2.21 21.15 -17.65
CA PHE A 222 3.01 21.67 -16.54
C PHE A 222 3.51 20.64 -15.53
N LEU A 223 2.93 19.45 -15.41
CA LEU A 223 3.20 18.52 -14.31
C LEU A 223 3.94 17.29 -14.83
N ARG A 224 5.25 17.23 -14.55
CA ARG A 224 6.12 16.13 -15.00
C ARG A 224 6.21 14.98 -13.99
N ASP A 225 5.99 15.26 -12.71
CA ASP A 225 6.10 14.27 -11.63
C ASP A 225 5.10 14.54 -10.49
N VAL A 226 5.00 13.59 -9.59
CA VAL A 226 4.07 13.65 -8.45
C VAL A 226 4.45 14.70 -7.41
N GLU A 227 5.71 15.07 -7.31
CA GLU A 227 6.16 16.11 -6.37
C GLU A 227 5.75 17.49 -6.89
N GLY A 228 5.93 17.75 -8.19
CA GLY A 228 5.43 18.98 -8.83
C GLY A 228 3.91 19.11 -8.75
N LEU A 229 3.17 18.00 -8.77
CA LEU A 229 1.71 18.00 -8.57
C LEU A 229 1.33 18.30 -7.11
N SER A 230 2.17 17.91 -6.15
CA SER A 230 1.83 17.98 -4.72
C SER A 230 1.72 19.41 -4.20
N ALA A 231 2.53 20.35 -4.73
CA ALA A 231 2.50 21.75 -4.30
C ALA A 231 1.19 22.46 -4.69
N PRO A 232 0.73 22.45 -5.98
CA PRO A 232 -0.56 23.04 -6.33
C PRO A 232 -1.75 22.42 -5.58
N ILE A 233 -1.68 21.12 -5.26
CA ILE A 233 -2.72 20.48 -4.47
C ILE A 233 -2.70 21.05 -3.04
N ALA A 234 -1.53 21.18 -2.42
CA ALA A 234 -1.42 21.73 -1.07
C ALA A 234 -1.95 23.17 -0.99
N ASP A 235 -1.77 23.96 -2.06
CA ASP A 235 -2.32 25.32 -2.15
C ASP A 235 -3.86 25.35 -2.28
N LEU A 236 -4.45 24.30 -2.87
CA LEU A 236 -5.90 24.16 -3.02
C LEU A 236 -6.59 23.59 -1.77
N GLU A 237 -5.85 22.83 -0.96
CA GLU A 237 -6.38 22.21 0.26
C GLU A 237 -6.25 23.17 1.45
N GLY A 238 -7.33 23.33 2.20
CA GLY A 238 -7.35 24.25 3.34
C GLY A 238 -6.41 23.86 4.50
N ASP A 239 -6.04 22.58 4.58
CA ASP A 239 -5.10 22.03 5.56
C ASP A 239 -3.66 21.87 5.02
N GLY A 240 -3.42 22.28 3.77
CA GLY A 240 -2.11 22.20 3.12
C GLY A 240 -1.66 20.77 2.76
N LYS A 241 -2.56 19.76 2.78
CA LYS A 241 -2.21 18.41 2.36
C LYS A 241 -1.92 18.36 0.86
N GLY A 242 -0.79 17.76 0.50
CA GLY A 242 -0.42 17.52 -0.90
C GLY A 242 -0.96 16.18 -1.41
N ALA A 243 -0.34 15.66 -2.48
CA ALA A 243 -0.68 14.33 -2.98
C ALA A 243 -0.47 13.24 -1.92
N PRO A 244 -1.32 12.17 -1.89
CA PRO A 244 -1.22 11.10 -0.91
C PRO A 244 0.18 10.48 -0.86
N ILE A 245 0.71 10.29 0.34
CA ILE A 245 2.09 9.87 0.54
C ILE A 245 2.39 8.48 -0.06
N LEU A 246 1.42 7.58 -0.04
CA LEU A 246 1.58 6.25 -0.64
C LEU A 246 1.65 6.31 -2.16
N ILE A 247 0.88 7.18 -2.80
CA ILE A 247 0.99 7.43 -4.24
C ILE A 247 2.40 7.91 -4.57
N LYS A 248 2.93 8.88 -3.79
CA LYS A 248 4.32 9.35 -3.96
C LYS A 248 5.34 8.21 -3.82
N GLN A 249 5.16 7.31 -2.85
CA GLN A 249 6.07 6.18 -2.67
C GLN A 249 6.04 5.21 -3.86
N TYR A 250 4.85 4.85 -4.33
CA TYR A 250 4.74 4.03 -5.54
C TYR A 250 5.38 4.70 -6.75
N MET A 251 5.10 5.99 -6.98
CA MET A 251 5.68 6.74 -8.10
C MET A 251 7.21 6.81 -8.02
N LYS A 252 7.79 7.00 -6.82
CA LYS A 252 9.25 6.95 -6.60
C LYS A 252 9.85 5.57 -6.91
N ALA A 253 9.09 4.51 -6.74
CA ALA A 253 9.48 3.15 -7.11
C ALA A 253 9.28 2.83 -8.61
N GLY A 254 8.92 3.80 -9.44
CA GLY A 254 8.60 3.60 -10.86
C GLY A 254 7.17 3.06 -11.07
N GLY A 255 6.27 3.39 -10.14
CA GLY A 255 4.91 2.90 -10.11
C GLY A 255 4.09 3.23 -11.35
N ARG A 256 3.20 2.32 -11.72
CA ARG A 256 2.23 2.42 -12.80
C ARG A 256 0.82 2.21 -12.28
N VAL A 257 -0.15 2.81 -12.96
CA VAL A 257 -1.57 2.71 -12.61
C VAL A 257 -2.24 1.63 -13.45
N LEU A 258 -3.02 0.76 -12.80
CA LEU A 258 -3.81 -0.29 -13.46
C LEU A 258 -5.29 0.11 -13.59
N GLY A 259 -5.81 0.93 -12.69
CA GLY A 259 -7.20 1.38 -12.76
C GLY A 259 -7.66 2.18 -11.56
N PHE A 260 -8.89 2.69 -11.66
CA PHE A 260 -9.55 3.52 -10.65
C PHE A 260 -10.91 2.92 -10.29
N ASN A 261 -11.18 2.76 -9.01
CA ASN A 261 -12.42 2.21 -8.47
C ASN A 261 -12.99 3.15 -7.40
N ILE A 262 -14.31 3.24 -7.29
CA ILE A 262 -14.97 3.90 -6.17
C ILE A 262 -15.35 2.86 -5.13
N ASP A 263 -14.92 3.03 -3.87
CA ASP A 263 -15.32 2.14 -2.78
C ASP A 263 -16.33 2.80 -1.83
N PRO A 264 -17.63 2.44 -1.96
CA PRO A 264 -18.66 3.01 -1.09
C PRO A 264 -18.62 2.45 0.34
N ARG A 265 -17.86 1.38 0.60
CA ARG A 265 -17.68 0.85 1.95
C ARG A 265 -16.74 1.71 2.79
N PHE A 266 -15.87 2.49 2.09
CA PHE A 266 -14.96 3.45 2.67
C PHE A 266 -15.33 4.87 2.21
N SER A 267 -16.52 5.36 2.55
CA SER A 267 -16.97 6.74 2.30
C SER A 267 -16.76 7.23 0.85
N ASN A 268 -16.96 6.35 -0.14
CA ASN A 268 -16.76 6.64 -1.57
C ASN A 268 -15.34 7.10 -1.95
N VAL A 269 -14.32 6.66 -1.21
CA VAL A 269 -12.94 6.93 -1.59
C VAL A 269 -12.65 6.43 -3.01
N LEU A 270 -11.72 7.08 -3.67
CA LEU A 270 -11.20 6.66 -4.96
C LEU A 270 -9.98 5.76 -4.77
N ASP A 271 -10.13 4.48 -5.01
CA ASP A 271 -9.02 3.54 -5.00
C ASP A 271 -8.28 3.55 -6.33
N VAL A 272 -7.00 3.81 -6.25
CA VAL A 272 -6.08 3.70 -7.39
C VAL A 272 -5.32 2.39 -7.26
N LEU A 273 -5.54 1.44 -8.15
CA LEU A 273 -4.72 0.23 -8.19
C LEU A 273 -3.39 0.55 -8.85
N MET A 274 -2.35 0.45 -8.06
CA MET A 274 -0.97 0.73 -8.49
C MET A 274 -0.15 -0.55 -8.52
N MET A 275 0.88 -0.58 -9.35
CA MET A 275 1.92 -1.60 -9.35
C MET A 275 3.29 -0.96 -9.50
N ALA A 276 4.33 -1.62 -8.99
CA ALA A 276 5.73 -1.22 -9.19
C ALA A 276 6.62 -2.46 -9.30
N ASP A 277 7.39 -2.55 -10.38
CA ASP A 277 8.43 -3.58 -10.53
C ASP A 277 9.74 -3.07 -9.92
N LEU A 278 10.10 -3.60 -8.76
CA LEU A 278 11.31 -3.16 -8.04
C LEU A 278 12.60 -3.43 -8.81
N ARG A 279 12.61 -4.34 -9.79
CA ARG A 279 13.77 -4.56 -10.69
C ARG A 279 14.02 -3.34 -11.59
N ARG A 280 13.00 -2.50 -11.79
CA ARG A 280 13.05 -1.25 -12.58
C ARG A 280 13.09 0.00 -11.71
N ALA A 281 13.04 -0.15 -10.38
CA ALA A 281 13.08 0.98 -9.47
C ALA A 281 14.47 1.67 -9.50
N PRO A 282 14.53 2.98 -9.23
CA PRO A 282 15.81 3.71 -9.17
C PRO A 282 16.76 3.09 -8.14
N LEU A 283 18.01 2.83 -8.56
CA LEU A 283 19.03 2.22 -7.69
C LEU A 283 19.20 2.93 -6.33
N PRO A 284 19.22 4.28 -6.26
CA PRO A 284 19.32 4.97 -4.96
C PRO A 284 18.15 4.67 -4.01
N LEU A 285 16.96 4.40 -4.54
CA LEU A 285 15.82 3.97 -3.72
C LEU A 285 16.03 2.57 -3.17
N LEU A 286 16.47 1.62 -4.02
CA LEU A 286 16.75 0.24 -3.60
C LEU A 286 17.86 0.19 -2.56
N GLU A 287 18.97 0.90 -2.78
CA GLU A 287 20.08 0.98 -1.82
C GLU A 287 19.65 1.54 -0.47
N ARG A 288 18.80 2.57 -0.47
CA ARG A 288 18.25 3.16 0.76
C ARG A 288 17.34 2.19 1.52
N CYS A 289 16.55 1.39 0.78
CA CYS A 289 15.56 0.49 1.38
C CYS A 289 16.14 -0.89 1.71
N MET A 290 16.98 -1.46 0.84
CA MET A 290 17.55 -2.81 1.00
C MET A 290 18.96 -2.81 1.58
N GLY A 291 19.69 -1.69 1.48
CA GLY A 291 21.15 -1.61 1.64
C GLY A 291 21.87 -1.95 0.33
N ARG A 292 23.10 -1.45 0.16
CA ARG A 292 23.86 -1.55 -1.10
C ARG A 292 24.08 -2.99 -1.57
N ASP A 293 24.54 -3.85 -0.67
CA ASP A 293 24.88 -5.24 -1.02
C ASP A 293 23.65 -6.06 -1.45
N ARG A 294 22.53 -5.88 -0.72
CA ARG A 294 21.28 -6.55 -1.07
C ARG A 294 20.67 -6.00 -2.36
N ALA A 295 20.73 -4.70 -2.59
CA ALA A 295 20.24 -4.09 -3.82
C ALA A 295 21.05 -4.61 -5.03
N ALA A 296 22.37 -4.70 -4.92
CA ALA A 296 23.24 -5.27 -5.95
C ALA A 296 22.90 -6.75 -6.21
N ALA A 297 22.77 -7.56 -5.16
CA ALA A 297 22.41 -8.97 -5.28
C ALA A 297 21.01 -9.16 -5.89
N PHE A 298 20.05 -8.34 -5.51
CA PHE A 298 18.69 -8.37 -6.04
C PHE A 298 18.64 -8.07 -7.54
N LEU A 299 19.35 -7.05 -8.00
CA LEU A 299 19.39 -6.65 -9.41
C LEU A 299 20.24 -7.60 -10.27
N GLY A 300 21.25 -8.26 -9.72
CA GLY A 300 22.09 -9.24 -10.42
C GLY A 300 21.43 -10.61 -10.61
N ARG A 301 20.26 -10.87 -10.00
CA ARG A 301 19.50 -12.10 -10.21
C ARG A 301 18.73 -12.03 -11.53
N PRO A 302 18.91 -12.99 -12.47
CA PRO A 302 18.18 -12.99 -13.72
C PRO A 302 16.68 -13.07 -13.42
N ALA A 303 15.89 -12.19 -14.07
CA ALA A 303 14.44 -12.32 -14.07
C ALA A 303 14.09 -13.73 -14.58
N ARG A 304 13.29 -14.49 -13.84
CA ARG A 304 12.66 -15.69 -14.41
C ARG A 304 11.68 -15.19 -15.47
N ILE A 305 12.17 -15.16 -16.73
CA ILE A 305 11.32 -14.95 -17.90
C ILE A 305 10.53 -16.25 -18.06
N HIS A 306 9.23 -16.21 -17.76
CA HIS A 306 8.34 -17.23 -18.29
C HIS A 306 8.32 -17.01 -19.81
N PRO A 307 8.71 -18.01 -20.62
CA PRO A 307 8.52 -17.91 -22.06
C PRO A 307 7.03 -17.64 -22.33
N ALA A 308 6.74 -16.72 -23.21
CA ALA A 308 5.40 -16.54 -23.74
C ALA A 308 5.00 -17.86 -24.44
N PRO A 309 3.74 -18.31 -24.33
CA PRO A 309 3.24 -19.47 -25.02
C PRO A 309 3.36 -19.35 -26.52
#